data_70c62a52da9046cf8e750ea65e7ce19d
#
_entry.id   70c62a52da9046cf8e750ea65e7ce19d
#
_cell.length_a   1.000
_cell.length_b   1.000
_cell.length_c   1.000
_cell.angle_alpha   90.00
_cell.angle_beta   90.00
_cell.angle_gamma   90.00
#
_symmetry.space_group_name_H-M   'P 1'
#
loop_
_entity.id
_entity.type
_entity.pdbx_description
1 polymer ?
#
loop_
_entity_poly.entity_id
_entity_poly.type
_entity_poly.pdbx_seq_one_letter_code
_entity_poly.pdbx_strand_id
1 'polypeptide(L)'
;MSTPNAALRAVRLGLLMSQDDFARAVREAGTRVGEPNDANKRLIQRWEAGTTQAPRPVYARALESVTGLPIEALGFAPRLILDQVTADGKGGHDLGTAPSGIAPPTAQPSSDTRTRSNYSGVWLSRYEYFSSGRDATFTGLHYVVLLQHGGRLTARSLPGSSDSPLTMDLEVDGHVATGTWTEQTATSGHYRGARYHGAIQLLIEPTGRRMSGKWVGFGREFDVNTGPWELVYQTASTHQSALHEYNRRPDA
;
A
#
# COMPACT_ATOMS: atom_id res chain seq x y z
N MET A 1 -3.11 22.92 -23.24
CA MET A 1 -1.70 22.62 -22.96
C MET A 1 -1.67 21.33 -22.13
N SER A 2 -0.85 20.34 -22.50
CA SER A 2 -0.72 19.10 -21.71
C SER A 2 0.03 19.38 -20.43
N THR A 3 -0.46 18.88 -19.29
CA THR A 3 0.23 18.99 -18.00
C THR A 3 1.35 17.95 -17.97
N PRO A 4 2.62 18.34 -17.68
CA PRO A 4 3.71 17.40 -17.57
C PRO A 4 3.44 16.30 -16.52
N ASN A 5 3.81 15.07 -16.84
CA ASN A 5 3.70 13.94 -15.91
C ASN A 5 4.91 13.94 -14.94
N ALA A 6 4.77 14.72 -13.88
CA ALA A 6 5.80 14.87 -12.86
C ALA A 6 6.01 13.58 -12.06
N ALA A 7 4.96 12.76 -11.89
CA ALA A 7 5.03 11.51 -11.14
C ALA A 7 5.96 10.49 -11.82
N LEU A 8 5.77 10.23 -13.11
CA LEU A 8 6.65 9.33 -13.86
C LEU A 8 8.11 9.80 -13.86
N ARG A 9 8.31 11.11 -14.04
CA ARG A 9 9.65 11.70 -14.01
C ARG A 9 10.30 11.53 -12.64
N ALA A 10 9.57 11.77 -11.56
CA ALA A 10 10.07 11.60 -10.19
C ALA A 10 10.47 10.14 -9.90
N VAL A 11 9.64 9.17 -10.31
CA VAL A 11 9.93 7.74 -10.17
C VAL A 11 11.18 7.35 -10.93
N ARG A 12 11.32 7.75 -12.21
CA ARG A 12 12.52 7.45 -12.98
C ARG A 12 13.80 8.04 -12.35
N LEU A 13 13.74 9.28 -11.87
CA LEU A 13 14.87 9.92 -11.19
C LEU A 13 15.18 9.23 -9.86
N GLY A 14 14.14 8.78 -9.12
CA GLY A 14 14.31 7.98 -7.91
C GLY A 14 14.99 6.64 -8.14
N LEU A 15 14.79 6.04 -9.33
CA LEU A 15 15.50 4.85 -9.79
C LEU A 15 16.92 5.16 -10.34
N LEU A 16 17.37 6.40 -10.29
CA LEU A 16 18.66 6.88 -10.82
C LEU A 16 18.88 6.57 -12.31
N MET A 17 17.79 6.48 -13.09
CA MET A 17 17.83 6.14 -14.51
C MET A 17 17.78 7.37 -15.41
N SER A 18 18.60 7.40 -16.46
CA SER A 18 18.39 8.29 -17.58
C SER A 18 17.13 7.88 -18.36
N GLN A 19 16.62 8.73 -19.25
CA GLN A 19 15.49 8.37 -20.11
C GLN A 19 15.79 7.18 -21.03
N ASP A 20 17.04 7.04 -21.47
CA ASP A 20 17.49 5.90 -22.29
C ASP A 20 17.57 4.61 -21.47
N ASP A 21 18.09 4.67 -20.23
CA ASP A 21 18.14 3.52 -19.33
C ASP A 21 16.75 3.05 -18.94
N PHE A 22 15.86 3.99 -18.65
CA PHE A 22 14.48 3.67 -18.33
C PHE A 22 13.74 3.02 -19.51
N ALA A 23 13.96 3.53 -20.72
CA ALA A 23 13.42 2.91 -21.93
C ALA A 23 13.94 1.48 -22.13
N ARG A 24 15.24 1.25 -21.87
CA ARG A 24 15.84 -0.09 -21.92
C ARG A 24 15.19 -1.02 -20.88
N ALA A 25 15.06 -0.58 -19.64
CA ALA A 25 14.42 -1.35 -18.58
C ALA A 25 12.98 -1.74 -18.92
N VAL A 26 12.19 -0.82 -19.52
CA VAL A 26 10.83 -1.11 -19.98
C VAL A 26 10.81 -2.17 -21.09
N ARG A 27 11.75 -2.15 -22.04
CA ARG A 27 11.86 -3.21 -23.07
C ARG A 27 12.20 -4.56 -22.45
N GLU A 28 13.20 -4.60 -21.57
CA GLU A 28 13.64 -5.82 -20.90
C GLU A 28 12.51 -6.42 -20.03
N ALA A 29 11.75 -5.57 -19.34
CA ALA A 29 10.58 -5.99 -18.58
C ALA A 29 9.50 -6.61 -19.48
N GLY A 30 9.20 -5.97 -20.61
CA GLY A 30 8.25 -6.53 -21.59
C GLY A 30 8.69 -7.89 -22.12
N THR A 31 9.97 -8.05 -22.43
CA THR A 31 10.52 -9.34 -22.88
C THR A 31 10.39 -10.42 -21.80
N ARG A 32 10.66 -10.08 -20.54
CA ARG A 32 10.55 -11.04 -19.41
C ARG A 32 9.13 -11.55 -19.20
N VAL A 33 8.13 -10.74 -19.44
CA VAL A 33 6.71 -11.13 -19.29
C VAL A 33 6.10 -11.67 -20.59
N GLY A 34 6.92 -11.93 -21.62
CA GLY A 34 6.44 -12.47 -22.90
C GLY A 34 5.74 -11.45 -23.80
N GLU A 35 5.82 -10.15 -23.47
CA GLU A 35 5.21 -9.04 -24.22
C GLU A 35 6.29 -8.03 -24.64
N PRO A 36 7.13 -8.35 -25.63
CA PRO A 36 8.17 -7.45 -26.11
C PRO A 36 7.58 -6.13 -26.62
N ASN A 37 8.29 -5.04 -26.37
CA ASN A 37 7.88 -3.69 -26.77
C ASN A 37 9.06 -2.90 -27.33
N ASP A 38 8.78 -1.77 -27.94
CA ASP A 38 9.74 -0.89 -28.63
C ASP A 38 9.98 0.44 -27.86
N ALA A 39 9.85 0.44 -26.54
CA ALA A 39 10.05 1.63 -25.72
C ALA A 39 11.43 2.28 -26.04
N ASN A 40 11.42 3.58 -26.24
CA ASN A 40 12.60 4.36 -26.58
C ASN A 40 12.57 5.72 -25.87
N LYS A 41 13.70 6.43 -25.88
CA LYS A 41 13.83 7.74 -25.23
C LYS A 41 12.71 8.72 -25.61
N ARG A 42 12.36 8.80 -26.89
CA ARG A 42 11.28 9.71 -27.36
C ARG A 42 9.95 9.37 -26.76
N LEU A 43 9.66 8.08 -26.55
CA LEU A 43 8.44 7.62 -25.92
C LEU A 43 8.41 8.03 -24.44
N ILE A 44 9.52 7.85 -23.72
CA ILE A 44 9.65 8.30 -22.33
C ILE A 44 9.46 9.82 -22.22
N GLN A 45 10.09 10.60 -23.10
CA GLN A 45 9.93 12.06 -23.17
C GLN A 45 8.45 12.46 -23.37
N ARG A 46 7.76 11.79 -24.27
CA ARG A 46 6.31 12.05 -24.53
C ARG A 46 5.47 11.74 -23.30
N TRP A 47 5.77 10.66 -22.57
CA TRP A 47 5.08 10.33 -21.35
C TRP A 47 5.33 11.37 -20.25
N GLU A 48 6.58 11.77 -20.05
CA GLU A 48 6.94 12.79 -19.07
C GLU A 48 6.42 14.20 -19.44
N ALA A 49 6.29 14.50 -20.72
CA ALA A 49 5.66 15.73 -21.19
C ALA A 49 4.12 15.74 -21.02
N GLY A 50 3.51 14.62 -20.62
CA GLY A 50 2.06 14.50 -20.46
C GLY A 50 1.26 14.47 -21.75
N THR A 51 1.94 14.26 -22.90
CA THR A 51 1.27 14.18 -24.22
C THR A 51 0.55 12.84 -24.43
N THR A 52 0.76 11.88 -23.55
CA THR A 52 0.09 10.57 -23.55
C THR A 52 -0.65 10.42 -22.23
N GLN A 53 -1.97 10.35 -22.26
CA GLN A 53 -2.80 10.20 -21.06
C GLN A 53 -2.82 8.77 -20.52
N ALA A 54 -2.72 7.77 -21.39
CA ALA A 54 -2.64 6.36 -21.01
C ALA A 54 -1.72 5.62 -21.98
N PRO A 55 -0.71 4.87 -21.51
CA PRO A 55 0.12 4.03 -22.36
C PRO A 55 -0.67 2.81 -22.85
N ARG A 56 -0.25 2.22 -23.97
CA ARG A 56 -0.81 0.94 -24.44
C ARG A 56 -0.58 -0.16 -23.38
N PRO A 57 -1.43 -1.22 -23.33
CA PRO A 57 -1.33 -2.29 -22.32
C PRO A 57 0.05 -2.89 -22.15
N VAL A 58 0.73 -3.15 -23.26
CA VAL A 58 2.08 -3.73 -23.26
C VAL A 58 3.12 -2.85 -22.55
N TYR A 59 3.00 -1.53 -22.68
CA TYR A 59 3.86 -0.61 -21.96
C TYR A 59 3.42 -0.40 -20.51
N ALA A 60 2.11 -0.40 -20.23
CA ALA A 60 1.59 -0.26 -18.88
C ALA A 60 2.12 -1.38 -17.98
N ARG A 61 1.95 -2.65 -18.40
CA ARG A 61 2.48 -3.80 -17.65
C ARG A 61 4.00 -3.78 -17.50
N ALA A 62 4.72 -3.37 -18.53
CA ALA A 62 6.16 -3.23 -18.46
C ALA A 62 6.60 -2.12 -17.50
N LEU A 63 5.90 -0.97 -17.49
CA LEU A 63 6.13 0.14 -16.55
C LEU A 63 5.89 -0.29 -15.10
N GLU A 64 4.78 -0.96 -14.84
CA GLU A 64 4.46 -1.51 -13.51
C GLU A 64 5.51 -2.53 -13.05
N SER A 65 5.99 -3.37 -13.96
CA SER A 65 7.06 -4.34 -13.67
C SER A 65 8.41 -3.68 -13.34
N VAL A 66 8.74 -2.54 -13.98
CA VAL A 66 9.99 -1.81 -13.74
C VAL A 66 9.94 -0.98 -12.47
N THR A 67 8.78 -0.35 -12.21
CA THR A 67 8.65 0.63 -11.14
C THR A 67 8.09 0.05 -9.84
N GLY A 68 7.42 -1.12 -9.92
CA GLY A 68 6.67 -1.69 -8.81
C GLY A 68 5.42 -0.89 -8.42
N LEU A 69 5.01 0.08 -9.24
CA LEU A 69 3.89 0.98 -8.98
C LEU A 69 2.77 0.78 -10.01
N PRO A 70 1.50 0.88 -9.61
CA PRO A 70 0.39 0.85 -10.55
C PRO A 70 0.43 2.05 -11.48
N ILE A 71 -0.15 1.89 -12.68
CA ILE A 71 -0.04 2.88 -13.76
C ILE A 71 -0.62 4.24 -13.37
N GLU A 72 -1.62 4.28 -12.50
CA GLU A 72 -2.23 5.48 -11.96
C GLU A 72 -1.26 6.26 -11.05
N ALA A 73 -0.48 5.56 -10.24
CA ALA A 73 0.55 6.16 -9.39
C ALA A 73 1.71 6.74 -10.20
N LEU A 74 1.87 6.29 -11.44
CA LEU A 74 2.81 6.86 -12.42
C LEU A 74 2.23 8.10 -13.14
N GLY A 75 1.07 8.61 -12.71
CA GLY A 75 0.45 9.82 -13.24
C GLY A 75 -0.26 9.64 -14.59
N PHE A 76 -0.62 8.41 -14.95
CA PHE A 76 -1.46 8.13 -16.10
C PHE A 76 -2.94 8.00 -15.68
N ALA A 77 -3.85 8.27 -16.60
CA ALA A 77 -5.27 8.13 -16.35
C ALA A 77 -5.64 6.65 -16.09
N PRO A 78 -6.54 6.36 -15.12
CA PRO A 78 -7.01 5.02 -14.87
C PRO A 78 -7.70 4.46 -16.12
N ARG A 79 -7.44 3.21 -16.44
CA ARG A 79 -8.14 2.51 -17.51
C ARG A 79 -9.50 2.06 -17.01
N LEU A 80 -10.56 2.63 -17.57
CA LEU A 80 -11.86 2.01 -17.52
C LEU A 80 -11.80 0.75 -18.40
N ILE A 81 -11.71 -0.42 -17.78
CA ILE A 81 -11.91 -1.70 -18.46
C ILE A 81 -13.41 -1.77 -18.78
N LEU A 82 -13.80 -1.31 -19.95
CA LEU A 82 -15.06 -1.76 -20.53
C LEU A 82 -14.82 -3.20 -20.99
N ASP A 83 -15.34 -4.16 -20.24
CA ASP A 83 -15.47 -5.52 -20.69
C ASP A 83 -16.27 -5.51 -22.00
N GLN A 84 -15.58 -5.71 -23.12
CA GLN A 84 -16.23 -6.07 -24.37
C GLN A 84 -16.72 -7.52 -24.25
N VAL A 85 -17.94 -7.67 -23.81
CA VAL A 85 -18.72 -8.85 -24.17
C VAL A 85 -19.09 -8.69 -25.65
N THR A 86 -18.27 -9.21 -26.53
CA THR A 86 -18.67 -9.47 -27.90
C THR A 86 -19.59 -10.68 -27.92
N ALA A 87 -20.89 -10.44 -27.87
CA ALA A 87 -21.86 -11.44 -28.30
C ALA A 87 -22.05 -11.30 -29.81
N ASP A 88 -21.54 -12.28 -30.56
CA ASP A 88 -22.00 -12.59 -31.90
C ASP A 88 -23.48 -12.98 -31.85
N GLY A 89 -24.30 -12.36 -32.68
CA GLY A 89 -25.71 -12.74 -32.83
C GLY A 89 -26.43 -11.87 -33.84
N LYS A 90 -26.45 -12.29 -35.09
CA LYS A 90 -27.32 -11.80 -36.19
C LYS A 90 -28.79 -11.84 -35.85
N GLY A 91 -29.55 -10.82 -36.27
CA GLY A 91 -30.97 -10.99 -36.67
C GLY A 91 -31.87 -9.83 -36.36
N GLY A 92 -32.16 -9.00 -37.38
CA GLY A 92 -33.43 -8.58 -37.95
C GLY A 92 -34.52 -7.85 -37.13
N HIS A 93 -34.80 -6.62 -37.63
CA HIS A 93 -36.12 -5.95 -37.71
C HIS A 93 -37.06 -5.92 -36.48
N ASP A 94 -37.51 -4.77 -36.00
CA ASP A 94 -38.64 -4.03 -36.55
C ASP A 94 -38.90 -2.71 -35.80
N LEU A 95 -39.55 -1.77 -36.48
CA LEU A 95 -39.96 -0.44 -36.04
C LEU A 95 -41.16 -0.51 -35.10
N GLY A 96 -41.15 0.31 -34.02
CA GLY A 96 -42.35 0.46 -33.20
C GLY A 96 -42.25 1.50 -32.08
N THR A 97 -42.63 2.74 -32.44
CA THR A 97 -43.39 3.71 -31.61
C THR A 97 -43.10 3.87 -30.12
N ALA A 98 -42.65 5.07 -29.74
CA ALA A 98 -42.65 5.55 -28.36
C ALA A 98 -44.07 5.69 -27.78
N PRO A 99 -44.20 5.60 -26.43
CA PRO A 99 -44.69 6.78 -25.73
C PRO A 99 -43.93 7.12 -24.43
N SER A 100 -43.86 8.40 -24.25
CA SER A 100 -43.72 9.24 -23.03
C SER A 100 -43.60 8.62 -21.68
N GLY A 101 -42.54 9.09 -20.93
CA GLY A 101 -42.70 9.56 -19.57
C GLY A 101 -42.45 8.52 -18.48
N ILE A 102 -41.17 8.34 -18.10
CA ILE A 102 -40.84 7.97 -16.73
C ILE A 102 -39.56 8.73 -16.35
N ALA A 103 -39.65 9.52 -15.29
CA ALA A 103 -38.53 10.24 -14.71
C ALA A 103 -37.37 9.28 -14.35
N PRO A 104 -36.11 9.76 -14.43
CA PRO A 104 -34.97 8.94 -14.04
C PRO A 104 -35.08 8.58 -12.55
N PRO A 105 -34.81 7.32 -12.18
CA PRO A 105 -34.73 6.98 -10.76
C PRO A 105 -33.58 7.78 -10.16
N THR A 106 -33.92 8.61 -9.20
CA THR A 106 -32.99 9.23 -8.26
C THR A 106 -32.07 8.15 -7.74
N ALA A 107 -30.79 8.21 -8.11
CA ALA A 107 -29.78 7.36 -7.51
C ALA A 107 -29.78 7.64 -6.01
N GLN A 108 -30.44 6.78 -5.25
CA GLN A 108 -30.24 6.73 -3.80
C GLN A 108 -28.76 6.40 -3.60
N PRO A 109 -28.05 7.16 -2.77
CA PRO A 109 -26.73 6.71 -2.32
C PRO A 109 -26.95 5.37 -1.63
N SER A 110 -26.42 4.31 -2.20
CA SER A 110 -26.34 3.02 -1.55
C SER A 110 -25.58 3.25 -0.25
N SER A 111 -26.32 3.39 0.83
CA SER A 111 -25.80 3.33 2.19
C SER A 111 -25.35 1.88 2.41
N ASP A 112 -24.18 1.55 1.86
CA ASP A 112 -23.42 0.38 2.26
C ASP A 112 -22.91 0.65 3.68
N THR A 113 -23.85 0.63 4.63
CA THR A 113 -23.59 0.67 6.06
C THR A 113 -23.12 -0.74 6.46
N ARG A 114 -22.04 -1.21 5.83
CA ARG A 114 -21.17 -2.15 6.52
C ARG A 114 -20.69 -1.38 7.74
N THR A 115 -21.11 -1.83 8.91
CA THR A 115 -20.63 -1.35 10.20
C THR A 115 -19.10 -1.40 10.10
N ARG A 116 -18.46 -0.25 9.83
CA ARG A 116 -17.01 -0.17 9.75
C ARG A 116 -16.52 -0.53 11.14
N SER A 117 -15.90 -1.70 11.27
CA SER A 117 -15.27 -2.13 12.51
C SER A 117 -14.31 -1.04 12.97
N ASN A 118 -14.44 -0.61 14.22
CA ASN A 118 -13.53 0.37 14.80
C ASN A 118 -12.40 -0.39 15.51
N TYR A 119 -11.19 -0.25 15.01
CA TYR A 119 -9.98 -0.90 15.56
C TYR A 119 -9.23 -0.02 16.54
N SER A 120 -9.78 1.17 16.90
CA SER A 120 -9.15 2.02 17.93
C SER A 120 -9.09 1.29 19.26
N GLY A 121 -7.98 1.47 19.97
CA GLY A 121 -7.76 0.81 21.26
C GLY A 121 -6.30 0.54 21.54
N VAL A 122 -6.02 -0.19 22.61
CA VAL A 122 -4.68 -0.68 22.93
C VAL A 122 -4.52 -2.10 22.40
N TRP A 123 -3.38 -2.33 21.76
CA TRP A 123 -3.01 -3.59 21.15
C TRP A 123 -1.62 -4.02 21.58
N LEU A 124 -1.40 -5.32 21.68
CA LEU A 124 -0.07 -5.90 21.82
C LEU A 124 0.50 -6.15 20.41
N SER A 125 1.58 -5.49 20.09
CA SER A 125 2.33 -5.65 18.83
C SER A 125 3.50 -6.58 19.05
N ARG A 126 3.57 -7.66 18.27
CA ARG A 126 4.66 -8.63 18.25
C ARG A 126 5.19 -8.79 16.85
N TYR A 127 6.50 -8.70 16.68
CA TYR A 127 7.17 -8.94 15.40
C TYR A 127 8.50 -9.65 15.61
N GLU A 128 8.94 -10.37 14.59
CA GLU A 128 10.23 -11.04 14.58
C GLU A 128 11.14 -10.38 13.54
N TYR A 129 12.41 -10.28 13.89
CA TYR A 129 13.44 -9.75 13.00
C TYR A 129 14.76 -10.51 13.16
N PHE A 130 15.46 -10.70 12.04
CA PHE A 130 16.82 -11.22 12.07
C PHE A 130 17.81 -10.09 12.26
N SER A 131 18.73 -10.23 13.19
CA SER A 131 19.82 -9.30 13.44
C SER A 131 21.11 -9.84 12.83
N SER A 132 21.50 -9.32 11.66
CA SER A 132 22.75 -9.73 10.99
C SER A 132 23.99 -9.46 11.84
N GLY A 133 24.00 -8.41 12.64
CA GLY A 133 25.11 -8.09 13.56
C GLY A 133 25.22 -8.99 14.79
N ARG A 134 24.19 -9.82 15.08
CA ARG A 134 24.16 -10.77 16.19
C ARG A 134 23.89 -12.20 15.73
N ASP A 135 23.70 -12.42 14.45
CA ASP A 135 23.41 -13.70 13.79
C ASP A 135 22.29 -14.49 14.51
N ALA A 136 21.21 -13.79 14.88
CA ALA A 136 20.09 -14.37 15.62
C ALA A 136 18.77 -13.67 15.31
N THR A 137 17.67 -14.42 15.50
CA THR A 137 16.30 -13.89 15.41
C THR A 137 15.86 -13.37 16.78
N PHE A 138 15.24 -12.22 16.79
CA PHE A 138 14.72 -11.56 17.98
C PHE A 138 13.25 -11.24 17.82
N THR A 139 12.54 -11.14 18.94
CA THR A 139 11.15 -10.71 19.01
C THR A 139 11.07 -9.29 19.56
N GLY A 140 10.45 -8.39 18.82
CA GLY A 140 10.02 -7.09 19.33
C GLY A 140 8.61 -7.20 19.91
N LEU A 141 8.40 -6.59 21.08
CA LEU A 141 7.13 -6.63 21.79
C LEU A 141 6.80 -5.25 22.36
N HIS A 142 5.66 -4.68 21.96
CA HIS A 142 5.21 -3.35 22.37
C HIS A 142 3.71 -3.36 22.66
N TYR A 143 3.27 -2.61 23.68
CA TYR A 143 1.89 -2.12 23.67
C TYR A 143 1.81 -0.88 22.79
N VAL A 144 0.90 -0.90 21.85
CA VAL A 144 0.63 0.19 20.90
C VAL A 144 -0.79 0.69 21.05
N VAL A 145 -1.00 2.00 20.89
CA VAL A 145 -2.34 2.56 20.74
C VAL A 145 -2.63 2.70 19.25
N LEU A 146 -3.72 2.08 18.79
CA LEU A 146 -4.27 2.25 17.47
C LEU A 146 -5.38 3.28 17.51
N LEU A 147 -5.40 4.19 16.53
CA LEU A 147 -6.45 5.17 16.31
C LEU A 147 -6.92 5.09 14.86
N GLN A 148 -8.22 4.92 14.68
CA GLN A 148 -8.85 4.83 13.37
C GLN A 148 -9.63 6.09 13.02
N HIS A 149 -9.40 6.61 11.82
CA HIS A 149 -10.12 7.72 11.23
C HIS A 149 -10.54 7.34 9.80
N GLY A 150 -11.79 6.93 9.66
CA GLY A 150 -12.27 6.42 8.38
C GLY A 150 -11.57 5.13 7.98
N GLY A 151 -10.91 5.13 6.81
CA GLY A 151 -10.09 4.03 6.32
C GLY A 151 -8.64 4.05 6.82
N ARG A 152 -8.19 5.12 7.49
CA ARG A 152 -6.82 5.25 7.97
C ARG A 152 -6.70 4.76 9.42
N LEU A 153 -5.66 3.99 9.66
CA LEU A 153 -5.31 3.44 10.96
C LEU A 153 -3.88 3.84 11.32
N THR A 154 -3.71 4.57 12.42
CA THR A 154 -2.39 4.93 12.93
C THR A 154 -2.08 4.18 14.19
N ALA A 155 -0.84 3.74 14.36
CA ALA A 155 -0.37 3.09 15.58
C ALA A 155 0.85 3.81 16.14
N ARG A 156 0.97 3.82 17.46
CA ARG A 156 2.14 4.32 18.17
C ARG A 156 2.36 3.52 19.45
N SER A 157 3.60 3.09 19.70
CA SER A 157 3.94 2.42 20.95
C SER A 157 3.78 3.35 22.15
N LEU A 158 3.34 2.78 23.27
CA LEU A 158 3.29 3.50 24.54
C LEU A 158 4.74 3.66 25.07
N PRO A 159 5.10 4.84 25.61
CA PRO A 159 6.48 5.15 25.95
C PRO A 159 7.14 4.16 26.93
N GLY A 160 6.37 3.65 27.90
CA GLY A 160 6.86 2.66 28.86
C GLY A 160 6.87 1.21 28.35
N SER A 161 6.32 0.95 27.14
CA SER A 161 6.22 -0.42 26.63
C SER A 161 7.49 -0.90 25.94
N SER A 162 8.32 0.02 25.46
CA SER A 162 9.60 -0.27 24.81
C SER A 162 10.52 0.94 24.81
N ASP A 163 11.83 0.71 24.85
CA ASP A 163 12.84 1.76 24.65
C ASP A 163 13.01 2.12 23.15
N SER A 164 12.34 1.38 22.27
CA SER A 164 12.36 1.57 20.81
C SER A 164 10.98 2.02 20.34
N PRO A 165 10.69 3.34 20.30
CA PRO A 165 9.39 3.83 19.86
C PRO A 165 9.10 3.42 18.42
N LEU A 166 7.89 2.90 18.22
CA LEU A 166 7.34 2.40 16.97
C LEU A 166 6.13 3.24 16.55
N THR A 167 6.01 3.51 15.27
CA THR A 167 4.83 4.11 14.65
C THR A 167 4.43 3.34 13.39
N MET A 168 3.12 3.30 13.09
CA MET A 168 2.59 2.78 11.83
C MET A 168 1.56 3.77 11.27
N ASP A 169 1.47 3.79 9.95
CA ASP A 169 0.45 4.51 9.19
C ASP A 169 -0.09 3.58 8.12
N LEU A 170 -1.34 3.13 8.29
CA LEU A 170 -1.95 2.07 7.52
C LEU A 170 -3.28 2.56 6.91
N GLU A 171 -3.61 2.03 5.74
CA GLU A 171 -4.91 2.13 5.12
C GLU A 171 -5.63 0.79 5.22
N VAL A 172 -6.89 0.82 5.62
CA VAL A 172 -7.75 -0.37 5.78
C VAL A 172 -8.72 -0.46 4.62
N ASP A 173 -8.59 -1.54 3.85
CA ASP A 173 -9.52 -1.93 2.79
C ASP A 173 -10.09 -3.33 3.10
N GLY A 174 -11.37 -3.37 3.46
CA GLY A 174 -12.02 -4.60 3.90
C GLY A 174 -11.33 -5.24 5.12
N HIS A 175 -10.71 -6.37 4.91
CA HIS A 175 -9.95 -7.12 5.94
C HIS A 175 -8.43 -6.99 5.79
N VAL A 176 -7.95 -6.04 5.01
CA VAL A 176 -6.53 -5.82 4.77
C VAL A 176 -6.14 -4.45 5.30
N ALA A 177 -5.08 -4.37 6.11
CA ALA A 177 -4.44 -3.13 6.51
C ALA A 177 -3.05 -3.10 5.88
N THR A 178 -2.77 -2.07 5.06
CA THR A 178 -1.50 -1.93 4.34
C THR A 178 -0.92 -0.55 4.59
N GLY A 179 0.39 -0.46 4.75
CA GLY A 179 1.03 0.84 4.91
C GLY A 179 2.50 0.76 5.31
N THR A 180 2.94 1.70 6.13
CA THR A 180 4.33 1.84 6.54
C THR A 180 4.49 1.75 8.05
N TRP A 181 5.69 1.35 8.45
CA TRP A 181 6.12 1.37 9.85
C TRP A 181 7.46 2.09 9.98
N THR A 182 7.70 2.66 11.15
CA THR A 182 8.99 3.26 11.54
C THR A 182 9.29 2.92 12.99
N GLU A 183 10.51 2.52 13.27
CA GLU A 183 11.04 2.27 14.61
C GLU A 183 12.32 3.06 14.84
N GLN A 184 12.42 3.70 15.99
CA GLN A 184 13.63 4.36 16.48
C GLN A 184 14.24 3.50 17.58
N THR A 185 15.35 2.84 17.33
CA THR A 185 15.98 1.95 18.34
C THR A 185 16.53 2.73 19.53
N ALA A 186 16.61 2.07 20.68
CA ALA A 186 17.18 2.66 21.90
C ALA A 186 18.63 3.15 21.67
N THR A 187 18.95 4.32 22.19
CA THR A 187 20.30 4.93 22.05
C THR A 187 21.38 4.14 22.79
N SER A 188 21.01 3.45 23.88
CA SER A 188 21.86 2.58 24.67
C SER A 188 21.98 1.14 24.14
N GLY A 189 21.17 0.77 23.12
CA GLY A 189 21.13 -0.57 22.54
C GLY A 189 22.23 -0.83 21.50
N HIS A 190 22.28 -2.06 21.00
CA HIS A 190 23.23 -2.49 19.95
C HIS A 190 23.17 -1.60 18.70
N TYR A 191 21.99 -1.12 18.32
CA TYR A 191 21.74 -0.31 17.14
C TYR A 191 21.88 1.21 17.36
N ARG A 192 22.17 1.65 18.60
CA ARG A 192 22.55 3.03 18.96
C ARG A 192 21.66 4.13 18.38
N GLY A 193 20.36 3.99 18.50
CA GLY A 193 19.41 4.99 18.02
C GLY A 193 19.20 5.00 16.50
N ALA A 194 19.49 3.91 15.81
CA ALA A 194 19.20 3.78 14.39
C ALA A 194 17.69 3.86 14.13
N ARG A 195 17.32 4.49 13.03
CA ARG A 195 15.94 4.55 12.55
C ARG A 195 15.72 3.52 11.46
N TYR A 196 14.78 2.62 11.67
CA TYR A 196 14.33 1.64 10.70
C TYR A 196 12.93 2.00 10.20
N HIS A 197 12.64 1.65 8.97
CA HIS A 197 11.34 1.88 8.34
C HIS A 197 11.10 0.87 7.23
N GLY A 198 9.84 0.68 6.88
CA GLY A 198 9.48 -0.24 5.82
C GLY A 198 7.98 -0.25 5.55
N ALA A 199 7.56 -1.21 4.75
CA ALA A 199 6.17 -1.50 4.46
C ALA A 199 5.67 -2.66 5.31
N ILE A 200 4.34 -2.71 5.51
CA ILE A 200 3.67 -3.78 6.25
C ILE A 200 2.29 -4.03 5.63
N GLN A 201 1.91 -5.30 5.59
CA GLN A 201 0.55 -5.70 5.27
C GLN A 201 0.06 -6.70 6.31
N LEU A 202 -1.13 -6.44 6.85
CA LEU A 202 -1.79 -7.25 7.86
C LEU A 202 -3.18 -7.67 7.37
N LEU A 203 -3.54 -8.92 7.61
CA LEU A 203 -4.91 -9.42 7.48
C LEU A 203 -5.61 -9.29 8.83
N ILE A 204 -6.79 -8.72 8.82
CA ILE A 204 -7.63 -8.52 10.00
C ILE A 204 -8.58 -9.72 10.10
N GLU A 205 -8.53 -10.42 11.22
CA GLU A 205 -9.49 -11.52 11.47
C GLU A 205 -10.93 -11.00 11.53
N PRO A 206 -11.92 -11.84 11.19
CA PRO A 206 -13.33 -11.45 11.22
C PRO A 206 -13.82 -10.94 12.60
N THR A 207 -13.19 -11.38 13.68
CA THR A 207 -13.47 -10.90 15.04
C THR A 207 -13.01 -9.46 15.28
N GLY A 208 -12.12 -8.93 14.43
CA GLY A 208 -11.48 -7.63 14.62
C GLY A 208 -10.54 -7.55 15.83
N ARG A 209 -10.16 -8.70 16.42
CA ARG A 209 -9.32 -8.75 17.63
C ARG A 209 -7.89 -9.20 17.40
N ARG A 210 -7.57 -9.58 16.17
CA ARG A 210 -6.22 -9.97 15.77
C ARG A 210 -5.97 -9.49 14.35
N MET A 211 -4.75 -8.99 14.11
CA MET A 211 -4.24 -8.69 12.79
C MET A 211 -2.90 -9.40 12.64
N SER A 212 -2.70 -10.09 11.53
CA SER A 212 -1.48 -10.88 11.29
C SER A 212 -0.99 -10.70 9.87
N GLY A 213 0.31 -10.61 9.69
CA GLY A 213 0.90 -10.45 8.36
C GLY A 213 2.40 -10.40 8.39
N LYS A 214 2.95 -9.64 7.46
CA LYS A 214 4.40 -9.48 7.32
C LYS A 214 4.78 -8.03 7.11
N TRP A 215 5.97 -7.72 7.59
CA TRP A 215 6.67 -6.48 7.30
C TRP A 215 7.83 -6.73 6.35
N VAL A 216 8.25 -5.69 5.64
CA VAL A 216 9.47 -5.62 4.85
C VAL A 216 10.18 -4.32 5.21
N GLY A 217 11.51 -4.38 5.31
CA GLY A 217 12.35 -3.22 5.57
C GLY A 217 13.73 -3.42 4.96
N PHE A 218 14.57 -2.39 5.05
CA PHE A 218 15.91 -2.43 4.48
C PHE A 218 16.97 -2.38 5.60
N GLY A 219 17.95 -3.26 5.49
CA GLY A 219 19.17 -3.23 6.29
C GLY A 219 20.15 -2.15 5.81
N ARG A 220 21.33 -2.08 6.45
CA ARG A 220 22.36 -1.07 6.15
C ARG A 220 22.94 -1.17 4.75
N GLU A 221 22.98 -2.38 4.18
CA GLU A 221 23.57 -2.67 2.87
C GLU A 221 22.48 -2.83 1.78
N PHE A 222 21.29 -2.24 2.02
CA PHE A 222 20.11 -2.36 1.15
C PHE A 222 19.58 -3.79 1.03
N ASP A 223 20.02 -4.71 1.88
CA ASP A 223 19.44 -6.04 2.01
C ASP A 223 17.98 -5.92 2.48
N VAL A 224 17.12 -6.73 1.88
CA VAL A 224 15.70 -6.80 2.25
C VAL A 224 15.55 -7.72 3.45
N ASN A 225 15.07 -7.17 4.54
CA ASN A 225 14.71 -7.92 5.74
C ASN A 225 13.18 -7.99 5.86
N THR A 226 12.67 -9.12 6.31
CA THR A 226 11.23 -9.37 6.46
C THR A 226 10.97 -10.34 7.60
N GLY A 227 9.79 -10.24 8.21
CA GLY A 227 9.36 -11.14 9.27
C GLY A 227 7.87 -11.08 9.51
N PRO A 228 7.33 -11.99 10.34
CA PRO A 228 5.95 -11.95 10.77
C PRO A 228 5.69 -10.74 11.66
N TRP A 229 4.45 -10.23 11.60
CA TRP A 229 3.94 -9.19 12.49
C TRP A 229 2.52 -9.52 12.92
N GLU A 230 2.27 -9.37 14.19
CA GLU A 230 0.98 -9.64 14.81
C GLU A 230 0.56 -8.48 15.71
N LEU A 231 -0.72 -8.13 15.67
CA LEU A 231 -1.38 -7.21 16.60
C LEU A 231 -2.50 -7.98 17.29
N VAL A 232 -2.50 -8.00 18.63
CA VAL A 232 -3.52 -8.65 19.45
C VAL A 232 -4.22 -7.62 20.30
N TYR A 233 -5.53 -7.51 20.13
CA TYR A 233 -6.38 -6.56 20.83
C TYR A 233 -6.37 -6.77 22.34
N GLN A 234 -6.25 -5.68 23.08
CA GLN A 234 -6.27 -5.67 24.55
C GLN A 234 -7.53 -4.98 25.08
N THR A 235 -7.79 -3.74 24.69
CA THR A 235 -8.94 -2.95 25.12
C THR A 235 -9.33 -1.90 24.09
N ALA A 236 -10.62 -1.57 23.98
CA ALA A 236 -11.10 -0.47 23.14
C ALA A 236 -10.79 0.91 23.73
N SER A 237 -10.51 0.96 25.04
CA SER A 237 -10.31 2.23 25.73
C SER A 237 -8.99 2.89 25.32
N THR A 238 -9.07 4.14 24.91
CA THR A 238 -7.91 5.01 24.67
C THR A 238 -7.84 6.14 25.70
N HIS A 239 -8.61 6.03 26.80
CA HIS A 239 -8.55 6.98 27.91
C HIS A 239 -7.23 6.89 28.65
N GLN A 240 -6.83 7.96 29.30
CA GLN A 240 -5.55 8.07 29.99
C GLN A 240 -5.33 6.94 31.03
N SER A 241 -6.37 6.50 31.73
CA SER A 241 -6.28 5.40 32.68
C SER A 241 -5.89 4.07 32.03
N ALA A 242 -6.54 3.72 30.89
CA ALA A 242 -6.19 2.52 30.15
C ALA A 242 -4.78 2.62 29.54
N LEU A 243 -4.43 3.78 28.97
CA LEU A 243 -3.09 3.99 28.44
C LEU A 243 -2.02 3.87 29.54
N HIS A 244 -2.32 4.32 30.76
CA HIS A 244 -1.41 4.18 31.91
C HIS A 244 -1.23 2.72 32.32
N GLU A 245 -2.27 1.91 32.33
CA GLU A 245 -2.23 0.47 32.64
C GLU A 245 -1.27 -0.29 31.71
N TYR A 246 -1.31 0.02 30.40
CA TYR A 246 -0.47 -0.63 29.38
C TYR A 246 0.86 0.10 29.13
N ASN A 247 1.13 1.22 29.82
CA ASN A 247 2.39 1.96 29.68
C ASN A 247 3.53 1.27 30.46
N ARG A 248 3.68 -0.01 30.25
CA ARG A 248 4.68 -0.90 30.84
C ARG A 248 5.19 -1.89 29.81
N ARG A 249 6.29 -2.54 30.07
CA ARG A 249 6.79 -3.62 29.20
C ARG A 249 5.78 -4.76 29.20
N PRO A 250 5.44 -5.31 28.01
CA PRO A 250 4.64 -6.53 27.93
C PRO A 250 5.38 -7.70 28.59
N ASP A 251 4.61 -8.58 29.23
CA ASP A 251 5.12 -9.85 29.73
C ASP A 251 5.42 -10.75 28.52
N ALA A 252 6.59 -11.43 28.51
CA ALA A 252 7.08 -12.27 27.42
C ALA A 252 6.38 -13.63 27.37
#